data_080ab2731c9920b44a3f703e115c7435
#
_entry.id   080ab2731c9920b44a3f703e115c7435
#
_cell.length_a   1.000
_cell.length_b   1.000
_cell.length_c   1.000
_cell.angle_alpha   90.00
_cell.angle_beta   90.00
_cell.angle_gamma   90.00
#
_symmetry.space_group_name_H-M   'P 1'
#
loop_
_entity.id
_entity.type
_entity.pdbx_description
1 polymer ?
#
loop_
_entity_poly.entity_id
_entity_poly.type
_entity_poly.pdbx_seq_one_letter_code
_entity_poly.pdbx_strand_id
1 'polypeptide(L)'
;MPNHSGYKGKSLEFLEKHNLQVGNIVSVETDSTYSGILMPRYEYNDDKHIVLKLKSGYNIGLEIDKIKKIEIESSGNTKKENIVQPHVDPKLPKILLVSTGGTIASKIDYRTGGVTPALTAAELNATVPELSKIANIDTEVLFSEYSENLLPEHWKKIAEKINTHVKSEYKGIIIAHGTDTMQYTAAALSFSLSGIPIPIALVGSQRSSDRPSSDAALNLISAVRFLVECNTGGIYVMMHNSSSDDDVACHWGTRVRKNHTSKRNAFQTIGNTPAFIVKKDKIEKNPQFNVIKKDYVPKINFDTRVALVKYYPGFDPKILDHIISSGYKAIIFEGTGLGHIGKIMYEYVGKAKKKGLFLGMTSQCIDGMVRMTVYESGRDLLNLGMIPLGNMVPETALVKAMWALGNSKTIEDMEKIMKENIAMEFSD
;
A
#
# COMPACT_ATOMS: atom_id res chain seq x y z
N MET A 1 -31.21 13.67 13.00
CA MET A 1 -31.71 14.04 11.67
C MET A 1 -31.66 12.80 10.80
N PRO A 2 -32.61 12.57 9.86
CA PRO A 2 -32.57 11.47 8.93
C PRO A 2 -31.27 11.50 8.12
N ASN A 3 -30.64 10.34 7.88
CA ASN A 3 -29.40 10.25 7.12
C ASN A 3 -29.68 10.07 5.63
N HIS A 4 -29.56 11.15 4.86
CA HIS A 4 -29.74 11.17 3.41
C HIS A 4 -28.44 11.46 2.66
N SER A 5 -27.28 11.10 3.22
CA SER A 5 -25.93 11.43 2.73
C SER A 5 -25.77 11.37 1.21
N GLY A 6 -25.54 12.53 0.59
CA GLY A 6 -25.25 12.68 -0.84
C GLY A 6 -26.48 12.65 -1.76
N TYR A 7 -27.71 12.47 -1.25
CA TYR A 7 -28.93 12.60 -2.04
C TYR A 7 -29.36 14.07 -2.14
N LYS A 8 -29.87 14.49 -3.31
CA LYS A 8 -30.28 15.87 -3.60
C LYS A 8 -31.48 15.89 -4.58
N GLY A 9 -32.14 17.03 -4.68
CA GLY A 9 -33.26 17.24 -5.63
C GLY A 9 -34.32 16.14 -5.53
N LYS A 10 -34.75 15.61 -6.68
CA LYS A 10 -35.79 14.57 -6.77
C LYS A 10 -35.50 13.33 -5.95
N SER A 11 -34.23 12.92 -5.87
CA SER A 11 -33.84 11.72 -5.10
C SER A 11 -33.96 11.95 -3.60
N LEU A 12 -33.66 13.14 -3.09
CA LEU A 12 -33.88 13.50 -1.70
C LEU A 12 -35.35 13.55 -1.36
N GLU A 13 -36.17 14.24 -2.18
CA GLU A 13 -37.60 14.31 -2.02
C GLU A 13 -38.28 12.93 -2.02
N PHE A 14 -37.78 12.02 -2.87
CA PHE A 14 -38.23 10.64 -2.91
C PHE A 14 -37.91 9.89 -1.60
N LEU A 15 -36.70 10.04 -1.06
CA LEU A 15 -36.32 9.42 0.22
C LEU A 15 -37.19 9.95 1.37
N GLU A 16 -37.40 11.26 1.44
CA GLU A 16 -38.22 11.91 2.46
C GLU A 16 -39.67 11.46 2.39
N LYS A 17 -40.25 11.43 1.19
CA LYS A 17 -41.63 10.99 0.95
C LYS A 17 -41.87 9.55 1.43
N HIS A 18 -40.89 8.68 1.29
CA HIS A 18 -40.98 7.26 1.66
C HIS A 18 -40.36 6.95 3.02
N ASN A 19 -39.95 7.97 3.79
CA ASN A 19 -39.25 7.81 5.09
C ASN A 19 -38.01 6.90 5.05
N LEU A 20 -37.27 6.97 3.94
CA LEU A 20 -36.10 6.16 3.71
C LEU A 20 -34.84 6.85 4.26
N GLN A 21 -33.91 6.07 4.81
CA GLN A 21 -32.62 6.53 5.28
C GLN A 21 -31.51 5.64 4.72
N VAL A 22 -30.35 6.24 4.47
CA VAL A 22 -29.14 5.48 4.12
C VAL A 22 -28.89 4.42 5.20
N GLY A 23 -28.65 3.18 4.77
CA GLY A 23 -28.53 2.02 5.64
C GLY A 23 -29.81 1.21 5.83
N ASN A 24 -31.01 1.70 5.44
CA ASN A 24 -32.20 0.87 5.44
C ASN A 24 -32.05 -0.30 4.46
N ILE A 25 -32.54 -1.47 4.87
CA ILE A 25 -32.74 -2.59 3.96
C ILE A 25 -34.12 -2.40 3.34
N VAL A 26 -34.14 -2.29 2.03
CA VAL A 26 -35.36 -1.98 1.27
C VAL A 26 -35.60 -3.01 0.18
N SER A 27 -36.86 -3.29 -0.09
CA SER A 27 -37.33 -4.00 -1.29
C SER A 27 -37.89 -3.00 -2.28
N VAL A 28 -37.38 -3.00 -3.49
CA VAL A 28 -37.76 -2.06 -4.56
C VAL A 28 -38.24 -2.84 -5.77
N GLU A 29 -39.46 -2.57 -6.19
CA GLU A 29 -40.09 -3.15 -7.37
C GLU A 29 -40.00 -2.15 -8.54
N THR A 30 -39.37 -2.61 -9.63
CA THR A 30 -39.34 -1.94 -10.95
C THR A 30 -39.90 -2.90 -12.00
N ASP A 31 -39.14 -3.28 -13.01
CA ASP A 31 -39.41 -4.43 -13.89
C ASP A 31 -39.02 -5.76 -13.24
N SER A 32 -38.22 -5.69 -12.19
CA SER A 32 -37.86 -6.78 -11.30
C SER A 32 -37.87 -6.27 -9.87
N THR A 33 -37.87 -7.19 -8.89
CA THR A 33 -37.77 -6.84 -7.48
C THR A 33 -36.32 -6.97 -7.00
N TYR A 34 -35.81 -5.92 -6.36
CA TYR A 34 -34.47 -5.84 -5.80
C TYR A 34 -34.56 -5.61 -4.29
N SER A 35 -33.91 -6.46 -3.51
CA SER A 35 -33.73 -6.24 -2.07
C SER A 35 -32.27 -5.92 -1.78
N GLY A 36 -32.03 -4.87 -1.00
CA GLY A 36 -30.68 -4.43 -0.67
C GLY A 36 -30.62 -3.27 0.30
N ILE A 37 -29.40 -2.88 0.65
CA ILE A 37 -29.11 -1.76 1.56
C ILE A 37 -29.10 -0.46 0.75
N LEU A 38 -29.85 0.54 1.17
CA LEU A 38 -29.81 1.88 0.58
C LEU A 38 -28.47 2.53 0.90
N MET A 39 -27.69 2.82 -0.17
CA MET A 39 -26.32 3.33 -0.08
C MET A 39 -26.27 4.85 -0.10
N PRO A 40 -25.26 5.49 0.51
CA PRO A 40 -25.00 6.92 0.33
C PRO A 40 -24.61 7.24 -1.12
N ARG A 41 -24.78 8.50 -1.52
CA ARG A 41 -24.38 9.01 -2.84
C ARG A 41 -23.27 10.06 -2.71
N TYR A 42 -22.54 10.32 -3.81
CA TYR A 42 -21.50 11.35 -3.88
C TYR A 42 -22.10 12.70 -4.28
N GLU A 43 -21.46 13.82 -3.92
CA GLU A 43 -21.94 15.18 -4.22
C GLU A 43 -22.14 15.46 -5.72
N TYR A 44 -21.32 14.86 -6.59
CA TYR A 44 -21.33 15.09 -8.05
C TYR A 44 -22.20 14.11 -8.84
N ASN A 45 -23.14 13.43 -8.19
CA ASN A 45 -24.05 12.52 -8.87
C ASN A 45 -25.31 13.23 -9.39
N ASP A 46 -26.12 12.49 -10.19
CA ASP A 46 -27.46 12.93 -10.59
C ASP A 46 -28.46 12.86 -9.43
N ASP A 47 -29.64 13.43 -9.62
CA ASP A 47 -30.75 13.42 -8.66
C ASP A 47 -31.91 12.46 -9.06
N LYS A 48 -31.65 11.54 -10.02
CA LYS A 48 -32.67 10.67 -10.60
C LYS A 48 -32.64 9.23 -10.10
N HIS A 49 -31.56 8.83 -9.42
CA HIS A 49 -31.37 7.44 -9.02
C HIS A 49 -31.19 7.29 -7.52
N ILE A 50 -31.69 6.18 -6.98
CA ILE A 50 -31.26 5.64 -5.70
C ILE A 50 -30.26 4.49 -5.93
N VAL A 51 -29.39 4.20 -4.98
CA VAL A 51 -28.41 3.13 -5.10
C VAL A 51 -28.62 2.09 -4.01
N LEU A 52 -28.77 0.83 -4.42
CA LEU A 52 -28.89 -0.30 -3.51
C LEU A 52 -27.66 -1.18 -3.61
N LYS A 53 -27.16 -1.64 -2.46
CA LYS A 53 -26.23 -2.76 -2.36
C LYS A 53 -27.00 -4.05 -2.19
N LEU A 54 -26.93 -4.93 -3.17
CA LEU A 54 -27.58 -6.23 -3.16
C LEU A 54 -26.84 -7.22 -2.24
N LYS A 55 -27.52 -8.31 -1.83
CA LYS A 55 -26.90 -9.43 -1.08
C LYS A 55 -25.73 -10.06 -1.83
N SER A 56 -25.71 -9.99 -3.16
CA SER A 56 -24.57 -10.41 -3.99
C SER A 56 -23.35 -9.52 -3.86
N GLY A 57 -23.42 -8.37 -3.14
CA GLY A 57 -22.39 -7.37 -2.99
C GLY A 57 -22.33 -6.33 -4.11
N TYR A 58 -23.09 -6.48 -5.20
CA TYR A 58 -23.17 -5.47 -6.26
C TYR A 58 -24.01 -4.27 -5.87
N ASN A 59 -23.55 -3.07 -6.28
CA ASN A 59 -24.35 -1.86 -6.20
C ASN A 59 -25.10 -1.66 -7.51
N ILE A 60 -26.41 -1.41 -7.42
CA ILE A 60 -27.24 -1.06 -8.58
C ILE A 60 -27.85 0.32 -8.40
N GLY A 61 -27.87 1.10 -9.48
CA GLY A 61 -28.63 2.36 -9.55
C GLY A 61 -30.05 2.08 -10.07
N LEU A 62 -31.05 2.51 -9.32
CA LEU A 62 -32.45 2.39 -9.72
C LEU A 62 -33.00 3.79 -10.00
N GLU A 63 -33.50 3.99 -11.21
CA GLU A 63 -34.15 5.26 -11.63
C GLU A 63 -35.44 5.41 -10.88
N ILE A 64 -35.65 6.56 -10.21
CA ILE A 64 -36.79 6.82 -9.33
C ILE A 64 -38.09 6.71 -10.06
N ASP A 65 -38.16 7.25 -11.29
CA ASP A 65 -39.35 7.27 -12.13
C ASP A 65 -39.80 5.86 -12.58
N LYS A 66 -38.93 4.85 -12.44
CA LYS A 66 -39.26 3.45 -12.74
C LYS A 66 -39.66 2.63 -11.52
N ILE A 67 -39.58 3.22 -10.33
CA ILE A 67 -39.92 2.53 -9.08
C ILE A 67 -41.44 2.49 -8.94
N LYS A 68 -42.01 1.29 -8.97
CA LYS A 68 -43.44 1.02 -8.80
C LYS A 68 -43.80 0.94 -7.32
N LYS A 69 -42.94 0.35 -6.52
CA LYS A 69 -43.13 0.15 -5.08
C LYS A 69 -41.77 0.11 -4.34
N ILE A 70 -41.75 0.66 -3.14
CA ILE A 70 -40.61 0.56 -2.24
C ILE A 70 -41.12 0.30 -0.81
N GLU A 71 -40.50 -0.66 -0.13
CA GLU A 71 -40.85 -1.06 1.23
C GLU A 71 -39.59 -1.17 2.06
N ILE A 72 -39.62 -0.74 3.32
CA ILE A 72 -38.53 -0.94 4.29
C ILE A 72 -38.69 -2.33 4.89
N GLU A 73 -37.77 -3.24 4.59
CA GLU A 73 -37.75 -4.59 5.18
C GLU A 73 -37.21 -4.56 6.61
N SER A 74 -36.20 -3.70 6.86
CA SER A 74 -35.71 -3.44 8.22
C SER A 74 -35.00 -2.09 8.32
N SER A 75 -35.07 -1.50 9.51
CA SER A 75 -34.49 -0.18 9.82
C SER A 75 -32.98 -0.26 10.09
N GLY A 76 -32.22 -1.05 9.34
CA GLY A 76 -30.75 -0.97 9.30
C GLY A 76 -29.98 -1.12 10.64
N ASN A 77 -30.66 -1.38 11.75
CA ASN A 77 -30.02 -1.81 12.97
C ASN A 77 -29.60 -3.26 12.77
N THR A 78 -28.43 -3.44 12.15
CA THR A 78 -27.77 -4.76 12.20
C THR A 78 -27.70 -5.14 13.67
N LYS A 79 -28.51 -6.18 14.04
CA LYS A 79 -28.25 -6.91 15.29
C LYS A 79 -26.76 -7.15 15.31
N LYS A 80 -26.07 -6.71 16.38
CA LYS A 80 -24.70 -7.16 16.63
C LYS A 80 -24.77 -8.68 16.53
N GLU A 81 -24.30 -9.24 15.43
CA GLU A 81 -24.09 -10.68 15.36
C GLU A 81 -23.22 -11.00 16.57
N ASN A 82 -23.64 -11.99 17.34
CA ASN A 82 -22.83 -12.51 18.42
C ASN A 82 -21.58 -13.09 17.78
N ILE A 83 -20.53 -12.28 17.65
CA ILE A 83 -19.25 -12.67 17.09
C ILE A 83 -18.66 -13.65 18.10
N VAL A 84 -18.71 -14.93 17.76
CA VAL A 84 -18.12 -15.98 18.57
C VAL A 84 -16.60 -15.79 18.56
N GLN A 85 -16.00 -15.71 19.74
CA GLN A 85 -14.54 -15.66 19.88
C GLN A 85 -13.93 -16.86 19.16
N PRO A 86 -12.93 -16.69 18.29
CA PRO A 86 -12.31 -17.81 17.60
C PRO A 86 -11.73 -18.81 18.60
N HIS A 87 -11.93 -20.08 18.35
CA HIS A 87 -11.29 -21.13 19.12
C HIS A 87 -9.78 -21.08 18.88
N VAL A 88 -8.99 -20.90 19.93
CA VAL A 88 -7.54 -20.94 19.87
C VAL A 88 -7.09 -22.40 19.90
N ASP A 89 -6.48 -22.87 18.81
CA ASP A 89 -5.84 -24.19 18.78
C ASP A 89 -4.37 -24.05 19.16
N PRO A 90 -3.93 -24.56 20.34
CA PRO A 90 -2.54 -24.41 20.78
C PRO A 90 -1.50 -25.10 19.88
N LYS A 91 -1.92 -25.92 18.92
CA LYS A 91 -1.05 -26.57 17.94
C LYS A 91 -0.73 -25.66 16.74
N LEU A 92 -1.55 -24.65 16.50
CA LEU A 92 -1.35 -23.75 15.38
C LEU A 92 -0.35 -22.63 15.74
N PRO A 93 0.49 -22.22 14.78
CA PRO A 93 1.41 -21.09 14.98
C PRO A 93 0.66 -19.78 15.20
N LYS A 94 1.30 -18.84 15.89
CA LYS A 94 0.76 -17.51 16.13
C LYS A 94 1.28 -16.52 15.09
N ILE A 95 0.38 -15.67 14.60
CA ILE A 95 0.63 -14.56 13.68
C ILE A 95 0.06 -13.29 14.30
N LEU A 96 0.79 -12.18 14.21
CA LEU A 96 0.30 -10.86 14.58
C LEU A 96 -0.17 -10.12 13.34
N LEU A 97 -1.39 -9.59 13.36
CA LEU A 97 -1.89 -8.66 12.37
C LEU A 97 -1.95 -7.25 12.96
N VAL A 98 -1.15 -6.34 12.41
CA VAL A 98 -1.13 -4.92 12.80
C VAL A 98 -1.88 -4.12 11.74
N SER A 99 -2.97 -3.46 12.12
CA SER A 99 -3.73 -2.60 11.22
C SER A 99 -3.20 -1.17 11.26
N THR A 100 -2.97 -0.60 10.07
CA THR A 100 -2.60 0.80 9.87
C THR A 100 -3.67 1.59 9.13
N GLY A 101 -4.79 0.95 8.84
CA GLY A 101 -5.87 1.44 7.99
C GLY A 101 -5.96 0.62 6.69
N GLY A 102 -6.61 1.19 5.68
CA GLY A 102 -6.81 0.52 4.40
C GLY A 102 -8.01 -0.43 4.39
N THR A 103 -8.42 -0.84 3.20
CA THR A 103 -9.68 -1.56 2.95
C THR A 103 -9.70 -3.02 3.42
N ILE A 104 -8.54 -3.63 3.60
CA ILE A 104 -8.45 -5.03 3.99
C ILE A 104 -8.82 -5.29 5.46
N ALA A 105 -8.55 -4.30 6.32
CA ALA A 105 -8.86 -4.34 7.75
C ALA A 105 -10.01 -3.41 8.13
N SER A 106 -10.83 -3.00 7.16
CA SER A 106 -11.89 -2.01 7.36
C SER A 106 -13.25 -2.58 7.03
N LYS A 107 -14.23 -2.20 7.83
CA LYS A 107 -15.65 -2.44 7.57
C LYS A 107 -16.30 -1.12 7.17
N ILE A 108 -17.01 -1.10 6.07
CA ILE A 108 -17.79 0.09 5.72
C ILE A 108 -19.02 0.16 6.64
N ASP A 109 -19.14 1.20 7.41
CA ASP A 109 -20.40 1.56 8.07
C ASP A 109 -21.34 2.11 7.01
N TYR A 110 -22.24 1.26 6.53
CA TYR A 110 -23.20 1.64 5.49
C TYR A 110 -24.16 2.77 5.91
N ARG A 111 -24.30 3.04 7.21
CA ARG A 111 -25.11 4.12 7.73
C ARG A 111 -24.46 5.49 7.54
N THR A 112 -23.13 5.54 7.68
CA THR A 112 -22.37 6.80 7.60
C THR A 112 -21.59 6.93 6.30
N GLY A 113 -21.44 5.84 5.52
CA GLY A 113 -20.53 5.75 4.39
C GLY A 113 -19.07 5.78 4.81
N GLY A 114 -18.79 5.87 6.11
CA GLY A 114 -17.46 5.90 6.69
C GLY A 114 -16.83 4.52 6.77
N VAL A 115 -15.52 4.48 6.65
CA VAL A 115 -14.72 3.27 6.88
C VAL A 115 -14.39 3.21 8.36
N THR A 116 -14.92 2.23 9.09
CA THR A 116 -14.51 1.96 10.47
C THR A 116 -13.25 1.10 10.45
N PRO A 117 -12.18 1.56 11.11
CA PRO A 117 -10.95 0.77 11.23
C PRO A 117 -11.15 -0.39 12.20
N ALA A 118 -10.38 -1.42 11.96
CA ALA A 118 -10.14 -2.57 12.80
C ALA A 118 -11.21 -3.66 12.82
N LEU A 119 -10.93 -4.69 12.03
CA LEU A 119 -11.44 -6.02 12.34
C LEU A 119 -10.75 -6.53 13.61
N THR A 120 -11.51 -6.89 14.62
CA THR A 120 -11.03 -7.73 15.70
C THR A 120 -10.66 -9.11 15.14
N ALA A 121 -9.86 -9.90 15.85
CA ALA A 121 -9.55 -11.27 15.43
C ALA A 121 -10.83 -12.09 15.16
N ALA A 122 -11.88 -11.87 15.94
CA ALA A 122 -13.17 -12.52 15.77
C ALA A 122 -13.89 -12.07 14.47
N GLU A 123 -13.91 -10.77 14.17
CA GLU A 123 -14.49 -10.24 12.91
C GLU A 123 -13.69 -10.69 11.68
N LEU A 124 -12.37 -10.74 11.80
CA LEU A 124 -11.49 -11.23 10.74
C LEU A 124 -11.80 -12.71 10.42
N ASN A 125 -11.89 -13.55 11.44
CA ASN A 125 -12.24 -14.96 11.29
C ASN A 125 -13.70 -15.17 10.81
N ALA A 126 -14.63 -14.29 11.17
CA ALA A 126 -15.99 -14.34 10.63
C ALA A 126 -16.02 -13.99 9.13
N THR A 127 -15.12 -13.10 8.68
CA THR A 127 -15.02 -12.69 7.27
C THR A 127 -14.23 -13.70 6.43
N VAL A 128 -13.17 -14.30 7.00
CA VAL A 128 -12.26 -15.25 6.32
C VAL A 128 -12.03 -16.45 7.27
N PRO A 129 -13.02 -17.35 7.39
CA PRO A 129 -12.97 -18.46 8.36
C PRO A 129 -11.85 -19.47 8.09
N GLU A 130 -11.31 -19.52 6.89
CA GLU A 130 -10.17 -20.37 6.51
C GLU A 130 -8.92 -20.08 7.34
N LEU A 131 -8.75 -18.85 7.81
CA LEU A 131 -7.58 -18.42 8.57
C LEU A 131 -7.43 -19.22 9.88
N SER A 132 -8.54 -19.50 10.57
CA SER A 132 -8.55 -20.24 11.83
C SER A 132 -8.03 -21.69 11.72
N LYS A 133 -7.93 -22.23 10.51
CA LYS A 133 -7.36 -23.55 10.23
C LYS A 133 -5.86 -23.53 9.97
N ILE A 134 -5.28 -22.33 9.79
CA ILE A 134 -3.87 -22.14 9.39
C ILE A 134 -3.06 -21.59 10.56
N ALA A 135 -3.59 -20.61 11.29
CA ALA A 135 -2.88 -19.92 12.36
C ALA A 135 -3.83 -19.33 13.41
N ASN A 136 -3.33 -19.12 14.61
CA ASN A 136 -3.95 -18.26 15.61
C ASN A 136 -3.52 -16.82 15.29
N ILE A 137 -4.48 -15.93 15.04
CA ILE A 137 -4.20 -14.55 14.64
C ILE A 137 -4.58 -13.62 15.77
N ASP A 138 -3.58 -12.94 16.33
CA ASP A 138 -3.77 -11.79 17.20
C ASP A 138 -3.84 -10.51 16.37
N THR A 139 -4.68 -9.56 16.78
CA THR A 139 -4.87 -8.31 16.03
C THR A 139 -4.59 -7.10 16.91
N GLU A 140 -3.88 -6.13 16.34
CA GLU A 140 -3.63 -4.84 16.97
C GLU A 140 -3.91 -3.70 15.98
N VAL A 141 -4.52 -2.62 16.46
CA VAL A 141 -4.70 -1.39 15.68
C VAL A 141 -3.63 -0.41 16.10
N LEU A 142 -2.73 -0.08 15.20
CA LEU A 142 -1.69 0.91 15.46
C LEU A 142 -2.20 2.33 15.20
N PHE A 143 -2.88 2.51 14.08
CA PHE A 143 -3.62 3.72 13.69
C PHE A 143 -4.58 3.37 12.54
N SER A 144 -5.39 4.34 12.13
CA SER A 144 -6.30 4.19 10.99
C SER A 144 -6.21 5.41 10.09
N GLU A 145 -5.39 5.28 9.05
CA GLU A 145 -5.15 6.34 8.09
C GLU A 145 -5.33 5.86 6.66
N TYR A 146 -5.74 6.75 5.78
CA TYR A 146 -5.58 6.54 4.35
C TYR A 146 -4.10 6.54 4.00
N SER A 147 -3.68 5.65 3.11
CA SER A 147 -2.25 5.47 2.83
C SER A 147 -1.57 6.72 2.27
N GLU A 148 -2.29 7.58 1.55
CA GLU A 148 -1.80 8.87 1.03
C GLU A 148 -1.50 9.89 2.13
N ASN A 149 -2.05 9.72 3.33
CA ASN A 149 -1.78 10.58 4.49
C ASN A 149 -0.61 10.09 5.36
N LEU A 150 0.00 8.95 5.00
CA LEU A 150 1.11 8.42 5.77
C LEU A 150 2.38 9.27 5.55
N LEU A 151 3.02 9.59 6.66
CA LEU A 151 4.28 10.33 6.74
C LEU A 151 5.39 9.41 7.27
N PRO A 152 6.67 9.78 7.16
CA PRO A 152 7.78 9.01 7.72
C PRO A 152 7.66 8.68 9.21
N GLU A 153 6.99 9.50 10.00
CA GLU A 153 6.67 9.23 11.41
C GLU A 153 5.77 7.99 11.57
N HIS A 154 4.90 7.72 10.60
CA HIS A 154 4.08 6.50 10.61
C HIS A 154 4.94 5.27 10.29
N TRP A 155 5.90 5.36 9.35
CA TRP A 155 6.86 4.27 9.10
C TRP A 155 7.68 3.95 10.34
N LYS A 156 8.12 4.98 11.07
CA LYS A 156 8.82 4.82 12.34
C LYS A 156 7.97 4.07 13.36
N LYS A 157 6.71 4.49 13.55
CA LYS A 157 5.77 3.80 14.47
C LYS A 157 5.56 2.33 14.10
N ILE A 158 5.40 2.03 12.81
CA ILE A 158 5.25 0.65 12.32
C ILE A 158 6.53 -0.15 12.62
N ALA A 159 7.71 0.41 12.31
CA ALA A 159 8.99 -0.25 12.56
C ALA A 159 9.23 -0.50 14.05
N GLU A 160 8.94 0.48 14.91
CA GLU A 160 9.00 0.35 16.37
C GLU A 160 8.07 -0.77 16.86
N LYS A 161 6.83 -0.80 16.37
CA LYS A 161 5.85 -1.84 16.71
C LYS A 161 6.32 -3.22 16.31
N ILE A 162 6.79 -3.40 15.07
CA ILE A 162 7.37 -4.67 14.62
C ILE A 162 8.54 -5.06 15.53
N ASN A 163 9.45 -4.13 15.81
CA ASN A 163 10.65 -4.41 16.61
C ASN A 163 10.32 -4.92 18.02
N THR A 164 9.23 -4.47 18.64
CA THR A 164 8.80 -4.99 19.97
C THR A 164 8.41 -6.47 19.93
N HIS A 165 8.02 -6.99 18.75
CA HIS A 165 7.53 -8.36 18.59
C HIS A 165 8.53 -9.32 17.93
N VAL A 166 9.71 -8.86 17.49
CA VAL A 166 10.70 -9.72 16.79
C VAL A 166 11.15 -10.91 17.64
N LYS A 167 11.21 -10.75 18.96
CA LYS A 167 11.61 -11.80 19.91
C LYS A 167 10.42 -12.52 20.57
N SER A 168 9.19 -12.24 20.12
CA SER A 168 7.98 -12.89 20.63
C SER A 168 7.78 -14.27 19.99
N GLU A 169 6.69 -14.91 20.35
CA GLU A 169 6.27 -16.22 19.81
C GLU A 169 5.67 -16.17 18.39
N TYR A 170 5.51 -14.98 17.80
CA TYR A 170 4.92 -14.87 16.47
C TYR A 170 5.86 -15.39 15.37
N LYS A 171 5.33 -16.24 14.51
CA LYS A 171 6.03 -16.76 13.32
C LYS A 171 6.29 -15.69 12.27
N GLY A 172 5.44 -14.66 12.24
CA GLY A 172 5.55 -13.51 11.35
C GLY A 172 4.49 -12.48 11.66
N ILE A 173 4.56 -11.33 11.00
CA ILE A 173 3.66 -10.19 11.22
C ILE A 173 3.05 -9.76 9.90
N ILE A 174 1.73 -9.54 9.89
CA ILE A 174 1.01 -8.91 8.78
C ILE A 174 0.80 -7.44 9.11
N ILE A 175 1.11 -6.57 8.16
CA ILE A 175 0.74 -5.15 8.21
C ILE A 175 -0.40 -4.94 7.21
N ALA A 176 -1.62 -4.75 7.72
CA ALA A 176 -2.76 -4.37 6.90
C ALA A 176 -2.63 -2.89 6.53
N HIS A 177 -2.56 -2.60 5.23
CA HIS A 177 -2.14 -1.29 4.72
C HIS A 177 -2.95 -0.88 3.49
N GLY A 178 -3.20 0.42 3.32
CA GLY A 178 -3.75 0.98 2.10
C GLY A 178 -2.78 0.84 0.92
N THR A 179 -3.30 0.62 -0.28
CA THR A 179 -2.47 0.20 -1.42
C THR A 179 -1.68 1.31 -2.10
N ASP A 180 -2.07 2.60 -1.97
CA ASP A 180 -1.51 3.68 -2.81
C ASP A 180 -0.05 4.03 -2.47
N THR A 181 0.33 3.92 -1.19
CA THR A 181 1.71 4.18 -0.75
C THR A 181 2.39 2.98 -0.09
N MET A 182 1.84 1.77 -0.28
CA MET A 182 2.36 0.54 0.32
C MET A 182 3.83 0.27 -0.06
N GLN A 183 4.24 0.58 -1.30
CA GLN A 183 5.62 0.41 -1.75
C GLN A 183 6.60 1.30 -0.98
N TYR A 184 6.21 2.52 -0.61
CA TYR A 184 7.05 3.41 0.20
C TYR A 184 7.23 2.86 1.61
N THR A 185 6.14 2.41 2.24
CA THR A 185 6.19 1.79 3.56
C THR A 185 7.01 0.50 3.55
N ALA A 186 6.83 -0.34 2.53
CA ALA A 186 7.61 -1.57 2.37
C ALA A 186 9.12 -1.29 2.23
N ALA A 187 9.50 -0.29 1.42
CA ALA A 187 10.88 0.14 1.30
C ALA A 187 11.43 0.69 2.64
N ALA A 188 10.67 1.53 3.33
CA ALA A 188 11.05 2.09 4.63
C ALA A 188 11.33 1.01 5.67
N LEU A 189 10.43 0.03 5.79
CA LEU A 189 10.61 -1.10 6.71
C LEU A 189 11.78 -1.99 6.29
N SER A 190 12.01 -2.19 4.99
CA SER A 190 13.13 -2.99 4.47
C SER A 190 14.49 -2.43 4.88
N PHE A 191 14.65 -1.10 4.88
CA PHE A 191 15.89 -0.46 5.33
C PHE A 191 15.97 -0.38 6.84
N SER A 192 14.91 0.07 7.51
CA SER A 192 14.92 0.29 8.96
C SER A 192 15.05 -1.00 9.77
N LEU A 193 14.51 -2.10 9.25
CA LEU A 193 14.51 -3.43 9.90
C LEU A 193 15.38 -4.45 9.13
N SER A 194 16.38 -3.97 8.42
CA SER A 194 17.25 -4.84 7.63
C SER A 194 17.89 -5.94 8.50
N GLY A 195 17.87 -7.18 8.00
CA GLY A 195 18.32 -8.36 8.75
C GLY A 195 17.28 -8.94 9.71
N ILE A 196 16.02 -8.47 9.67
CA ILE A 196 14.94 -8.99 10.52
C ILE A 196 14.79 -10.51 10.35
N PRO A 197 14.77 -11.31 11.46
CA PRO A 197 14.80 -12.77 11.37
C PRO A 197 13.45 -13.42 11.03
N ILE A 198 12.35 -12.68 11.15
CA ILE A 198 11.00 -13.16 10.85
C ILE A 198 10.43 -12.49 9.59
N PRO A 199 9.54 -13.16 8.83
CA PRO A 199 8.89 -12.54 7.68
C PRO A 199 7.84 -11.53 8.11
N ILE A 200 7.82 -10.39 7.43
CA ILE A 200 6.82 -9.34 7.57
C ILE A 200 6.10 -9.17 6.22
N ALA A 201 4.79 -9.31 6.19
CA ALA A 201 3.99 -9.18 4.98
C ALA A 201 3.09 -7.94 5.04
N LEU A 202 3.31 -6.97 4.15
CA LEU A 202 2.35 -5.89 3.92
C LEU A 202 1.25 -6.43 2.99
N VAL A 203 0.00 -6.30 3.40
CA VAL A 203 -1.16 -6.83 2.67
C VAL A 203 -2.21 -5.74 2.54
N GLY A 204 -2.79 -5.63 1.37
CA GLY A 204 -3.88 -4.74 1.07
C GLY A 204 -4.93 -5.40 0.18
N SER A 205 -5.92 -4.62 -0.25
CA SER A 205 -6.85 -5.05 -1.28
C SER A 205 -7.18 -3.91 -2.23
N GLN A 206 -7.33 -4.22 -3.52
CA GLN A 206 -7.79 -3.26 -4.53
C GLN A 206 -9.30 -3.07 -4.46
N ARG A 207 -10.00 -4.09 -3.99
CA ARG A 207 -11.45 -4.06 -3.76
C ARG A 207 -11.74 -4.40 -2.31
N SER A 208 -12.52 -3.55 -1.65
CA SER A 208 -12.94 -3.79 -0.26
C SER A 208 -13.61 -5.16 -0.10
N SER A 209 -13.46 -5.77 1.08
CA SER A 209 -13.96 -7.11 1.41
C SER A 209 -15.48 -7.27 1.24
N ASP A 210 -16.20 -6.15 1.25
CA ASP A 210 -17.66 -6.09 1.08
C ASP A 210 -18.11 -6.05 -0.39
N ARG A 211 -17.19 -6.06 -1.36
CA ARG A 211 -17.49 -6.07 -2.80
C ARG A 211 -17.29 -7.44 -3.42
N PRO A 212 -18.11 -7.77 -4.47
CA PRO A 212 -17.89 -8.99 -5.23
C PRO A 212 -16.49 -9.01 -5.84
N SER A 213 -15.92 -10.19 -5.95
CA SER A 213 -14.58 -10.37 -6.47
C SER A 213 -13.51 -9.57 -5.73
N SER A 214 -13.69 -9.37 -4.41
CA SER A 214 -12.65 -8.79 -3.57
C SER A 214 -11.41 -9.70 -3.57
N ASP A 215 -10.25 -9.06 -3.64
CA ASP A 215 -8.96 -9.72 -3.54
C ASP A 215 -8.46 -9.87 -2.08
N ALA A 216 -9.20 -9.32 -1.12
CA ALA A 216 -8.80 -9.26 0.28
C ALA A 216 -8.56 -10.63 0.91
N ALA A 217 -9.53 -11.56 0.76
CA ALA A 217 -9.46 -12.87 1.40
C ALA A 217 -8.28 -13.70 0.89
N LEU A 218 -8.08 -13.77 -0.44
CA LEU A 218 -6.99 -14.55 -1.02
C LEU A 218 -5.62 -13.96 -0.69
N ASN A 219 -5.47 -12.61 -0.75
CA ASN A 219 -4.24 -11.95 -0.34
C ASN A 219 -3.88 -12.27 1.12
N LEU A 220 -4.88 -12.23 2.02
CA LEU A 220 -4.67 -12.47 3.44
C LEU A 220 -4.37 -13.94 3.75
N ILE A 221 -5.14 -14.89 3.19
CA ILE A 221 -4.90 -16.33 3.35
C ILE A 221 -3.49 -16.69 2.86
N SER A 222 -3.11 -16.17 1.70
CA SER A 222 -1.79 -16.42 1.12
C SER A 222 -0.67 -15.83 1.97
N ALA A 223 -0.89 -14.65 2.57
CA ALA A 223 0.07 -14.05 3.48
C ALA A 223 0.24 -14.89 4.76
N VAL A 224 -0.84 -15.32 5.39
CA VAL A 224 -0.78 -16.19 6.58
C VAL A 224 -0.06 -17.49 6.26
N ARG A 225 -0.38 -18.15 5.14
CA ARG A 225 0.32 -19.36 4.70
C ARG A 225 1.82 -19.11 4.50
N PHE A 226 2.17 -18.04 3.81
CA PHE A 226 3.58 -17.67 3.60
C PHE A 226 4.32 -17.49 4.93
N LEU A 227 3.75 -16.76 5.89
CA LEU A 227 4.37 -16.52 7.20
C LEU A 227 4.54 -17.80 8.02
N VAL A 228 3.63 -18.76 7.87
CA VAL A 228 3.67 -20.05 8.59
C VAL A 228 4.67 -21.02 7.94
N GLU A 229 4.65 -21.13 6.61
CA GLU A 229 5.38 -22.17 5.87
C GLU A 229 6.82 -21.73 5.52
N CYS A 230 7.08 -20.40 5.37
CA CYS A 230 8.38 -19.87 4.95
C CYS A 230 9.17 -19.30 6.13
N ASN A 231 10.31 -19.90 6.43
CA ASN A 231 11.24 -19.43 7.48
C ASN A 231 12.26 -18.42 6.91
N THR A 232 11.78 -17.43 6.15
CA THR A 232 12.65 -16.46 5.48
C THR A 232 12.33 -15.05 5.98
N GLY A 233 13.19 -14.51 6.84
CA GLY A 233 13.06 -13.14 7.34
C GLY A 233 13.13 -12.11 6.23
N GLY A 234 12.51 -10.95 6.43
CA GLY A 234 12.48 -9.85 5.47
C GLY A 234 11.12 -9.18 5.37
N ILE A 235 11.06 -8.14 4.54
CA ILE A 235 9.86 -7.34 4.31
C ILE A 235 9.32 -7.62 2.91
N TYR A 236 8.04 -7.98 2.82
CA TYR A 236 7.39 -8.39 1.59
C TYR A 236 6.07 -7.67 1.39
N VAL A 237 5.65 -7.47 0.15
CA VAL A 237 4.30 -7.05 -0.22
C VAL A 237 3.60 -8.23 -0.87
N MET A 238 2.44 -8.60 -0.35
CA MET A 238 1.69 -9.76 -0.84
C MET A 238 0.36 -9.35 -1.45
N MET A 239 0.28 -9.43 -2.77
CA MET A 239 -0.87 -9.03 -3.57
C MET A 239 -1.06 -10.01 -4.73
N HIS A 240 -2.28 -10.06 -5.31
CA HIS A 240 -2.58 -10.90 -6.48
C HIS A 240 -1.50 -10.80 -7.55
N ASN A 241 -1.07 -11.95 -8.06
CA ASN A 241 -0.08 -12.06 -9.14
C ASN A 241 -0.72 -11.82 -10.52
N SER A 242 -1.96 -12.23 -10.68
CA SER A 242 -2.74 -12.10 -11.92
C SER A 242 -4.14 -11.50 -11.65
N SER A 243 -4.98 -11.41 -12.65
CA SER A 243 -6.38 -11.01 -12.49
C SER A 243 -7.29 -12.14 -11.98
N SER A 244 -6.82 -13.40 -12.01
CA SER A 244 -7.52 -14.58 -11.50
C SER A 244 -7.21 -14.85 -10.03
N ASP A 245 -7.99 -15.74 -9.39
CA ASP A 245 -7.82 -16.14 -7.99
C ASP A 245 -6.88 -17.37 -7.85
N ASP A 246 -5.89 -17.53 -8.73
CA ASP A 246 -5.02 -18.71 -8.77
C ASP A 246 -3.81 -18.58 -7.85
N ASP A 247 -3.23 -17.37 -7.77
CA ASP A 247 -1.98 -17.17 -7.07
C ASP A 247 -1.79 -15.73 -6.55
N VAL A 248 -0.94 -15.60 -5.53
CA VAL A 248 -0.53 -14.34 -4.93
C VAL A 248 0.99 -14.23 -5.01
N ALA A 249 1.46 -13.08 -5.49
CA ALA A 249 2.89 -12.76 -5.55
C ALA A 249 3.37 -12.20 -4.20
N CYS A 250 4.51 -12.71 -3.76
CA CYS A 250 5.27 -12.19 -2.64
C CYS A 250 6.42 -11.34 -3.21
N HIS A 251 6.22 -10.04 -3.25
CA HIS A 251 7.16 -9.08 -3.80
C HIS A 251 8.18 -8.63 -2.76
N TRP A 252 9.40 -8.31 -3.21
CA TRP A 252 10.42 -7.65 -2.39
C TRP A 252 9.98 -6.26 -1.97
N GLY A 253 10.11 -5.90 -0.71
CA GLY A 253 9.70 -4.59 -0.22
C GLY A 253 10.40 -3.40 -0.89
N THR A 254 11.62 -3.60 -1.40
CA THR A 254 12.42 -2.55 -2.09
C THR A 254 12.28 -2.56 -3.61
N ARG A 255 11.63 -3.59 -4.19
CA ARG A 255 11.50 -3.76 -5.65
C ARG A 255 10.06 -3.71 -6.13
N VAL A 256 9.11 -3.58 -5.23
CA VAL A 256 7.69 -3.57 -5.57
C VAL A 256 7.23 -2.17 -5.97
N ARG A 257 6.36 -2.11 -6.98
CA ARG A 257 5.69 -0.89 -7.40
C ARG A 257 4.24 -1.15 -7.74
N LYS A 258 3.34 -0.22 -7.37
CA LYS A 258 1.96 -0.21 -7.81
C LYS A 258 1.87 0.38 -9.22
N ASN A 259 1.73 -0.47 -10.24
CA ASN A 259 1.74 -0.09 -11.66
C ASN A 259 0.36 0.18 -12.24
N HIS A 260 -0.71 -0.13 -11.51
CA HIS A 260 -2.08 0.12 -11.96
C HIS A 260 -2.94 0.66 -10.82
N THR A 261 -3.86 1.56 -11.14
CA THR A 261 -4.72 2.24 -10.16
C THR A 261 -5.68 1.32 -9.42
N SER A 262 -6.17 0.25 -10.06
CA SER A 262 -7.30 -0.55 -9.55
C SER A 262 -7.31 -2.04 -9.91
N LYS A 263 -6.38 -2.55 -10.73
CA LYS A 263 -6.31 -4.00 -11.02
C LYS A 263 -5.89 -4.78 -9.78
N ARG A 264 -6.36 -6.03 -9.63
CA ARG A 264 -5.94 -6.91 -8.53
C ARG A 264 -4.44 -7.11 -8.53
N ASN A 265 -3.83 -7.37 -9.68
CA ASN A 265 -2.39 -7.48 -9.90
C ASN A 265 -1.72 -6.13 -10.19
N ALA A 266 -2.12 -5.10 -9.46
CA ALA A 266 -1.56 -3.76 -9.61
C ALA A 266 -0.08 -3.69 -9.21
N PHE A 267 0.34 -4.52 -8.26
CA PHE A 267 1.71 -4.57 -7.78
C PHE A 267 2.57 -5.49 -8.62
N GLN A 268 3.78 -5.04 -8.93
CA GLN A 268 4.75 -5.82 -9.70
C GLN A 268 6.14 -5.64 -9.11
N THR A 269 6.97 -6.69 -9.19
CA THR A 269 8.40 -6.61 -8.88
C THR A 269 9.12 -6.01 -10.08
N ILE A 270 9.83 -4.92 -9.89
CA ILE A 270 10.53 -4.20 -10.96
C ILE A 270 11.96 -4.71 -11.11
N GLY A 271 12.35 -5.00 -12.36
CA GLY A 271 13.70 -5.46 -12.72
C GLY A 271 14.08 -6.83 -12.14
N ASN A 272 13.09 -7.61 -11.68
CA ASN A 272 13.23 -8.98 -11.19
C ASN A 272 11.87 -9.69 -11.23
N THR A 273 11.81 -10.95 -10.79
CA THR A 273 10.56 -11.67 -10.52
C THR A 273 10.22 -11.64 -9.03
N PRO A 274 8.97 -11.89 -8.62
CA PRO A 274 8.62 -11.99 -7.21
C PRO A 274 9.50 -12.97 -6.43
N ALA A 275 9.71 -12.70 -5.15
CA ALA A 275 10.51 -13.57 -4.28
C ALA A 275 9.90 -14.97 -4.13
N PHE A 276 8.56 -15.00 -4.02
CA PHE A 276 7.77 -16.24 -3.98
C PHE A 276 6.45 -16.03 -4.71
N ILE A 277 5.87 -17.15 -5.18
CA ILE A 277 4.48 -17.24 -5.65
C ILE A 277 3.75 -18.22 -4.77
N VAL A 278 2.68 -17.75 -4.11
CA VAL A 278 1.82 -18.58 -3.27
C VAL A 278 0.65 -19.06 -4.11
N LYS A 279 0.62 -20.36 -4.38
CA LYS A 279 -0.47 -21.07 -5.07
C LYS A 279 -1.31 -21.85 -4.05
N LYS A 280 -2.45 -22.34 -4.50
CA LYS A 280 -3.37 -23.10 -3.64
C LYS A 280 -2.67 -24.24 -2.89
N ASP A 281 -1.82 -25.00 -3.56
CA ASP A 281 -1.24 -26.25 -3.03
C ASP A 281 0.26 -26.11 -2.65
N LYS A 282 0.93 -25.04 -3.07
CA LYS A 282 2.39 -24.87 -2.88
C LYS A 282 2.83 -23.43 -2.86
N ILE A 283 3.99 -23.20 -2.24
CA ILE A 283 4.73 -21.94 -2.31
C ILE A 283 5.96 -22.17 -3.17
N GLU A 284 6.04 -21.47 -4.30
CA GLU A 284 7.18 -21.53 -5.22
C GLU A 284 8.16 -20.42 -4.90
N LYS A 285 9.38 -20.79 -4.57
CA LYS A 285 10.49 -19.85 -4.32
C LYS A 285 11.16 -19.50 -5.64
N ASN A 286 11.43 -18.22 -5.87
CA ASN A 286 12.28 -17.79 -6.97
C ASN A 286 13.70 -18.38 -6.79
N PRO A 287 14.27 -19.10 -7.79
CA PRO A 287 15.61 -19.67 -7.68
C PRO A 287 16.73 -18.63 -7.45
N GLN A 288 16.52 -17.40 -7.95
CA GLN A 288 17.47 -16.28 -7.77
C GLN A 288 17.26 -15.53 -6.44
N PHE A 289 16.31 -15.99 -5.62
CA PHE A 289 16.05 -15.36 -4.34
C PHE A 289 17.13 -15.69 -3.33
N ASN A 290 17.91 -14.68 -2.95
CA ASN A 290 18.88 -14.74 -1.88
C ASN A 290 18.62 -13.61 -0.88
N VAL A 291 18.50 -13.95 0.39
CA VAL A 291 18.42 -12.95 1.47
C VAL A 291 19.83 -12.49 1.81
N ILE A 292 20.02 -11.18 1.89
CA ILE A 292 21.29 -10.64 2.42
C ILE A 292 21.34 -10.99 3.90
N LYS A 293 22.21 -11.94 4.24
CA LYS A 293 22.44 -12.33 5.64
C LYS A 293 23.22 -11.25 6.36
N LYS A 294 22.64 -10.67 7.37
CA LYS A 294 23.31 -9.74 8.29
C LYS A 294 22.64 -9.75 9.65
N ASP A 295 23.33 -9.21 10.63
CA ASP A 295 22.81 -9.05 11.97
C ASP A 295 21.62 -8.07 11.97
N TYR A 296 20.62 -8.39 12.76
CA TYR A 296 19.46 -7.54 12.94
C TYR A 296 19.80 -6.39 13.90
N VAL A 297 20.00 -5.21 13.35
CA VAL A 297 20.21 -3.97 14.09
C VAL A 297 19.27 -2.91 13.53
N PRO A 298 18.11 -2.66 14.16
CA PRO A 298 17.11 -1.71 13.64
C PRO A 298 17.64 -0.27 13.65
N LYS A 299 17.45 0.45 12.53
CA LYS A 299 17.80 1.85 12.35
C LYS A 299 16.56 2.58 11.82
N ILE A 300 15.77 3.14 12.70
CA ILE A 300 14.39 3.58 12.42
C ILE A 300 14.23 5.10 12.23
N ASN A 301 15.32 5.84 12.00
CA ASN A 301 15.26 7.27 11.76
C ASN A 301 15.12 7.59 10.27
N PHE A 302 14.34 8.63 9.96
CA PHE A 302 14.16 9.16 8.62
C PHE A 302 14.30 10.69 8.67
N ASP A 303 14.96 11.27 7.68
CA ASP A 303 15.04 12.72 7.50
C ASP A 303 14.36 13.09 6.19
N THR A 304 13.34 13.93 6.27
CA THR A 304 12.48 14.28 5.13
C THR A 304 13.08 15.34 4.19
N ARG A 305 14.28 15.86 4.48
CA ARG A 305 14.95 16.87 3.65
C ARG A 305 15.55 16.29 2.36
N VAL A 306 14.77 15.44 1.68
CA VAL A 306 15.08 14.79 0.40
C VAL A 306 13.99 15.12 -0.60
N ALA A 307 14.34 15.62 -1.77
CA ALA A 307 13.41 15.89 -2.86
C ALA A 307 13.49 14.81 -3.94
N LEU A 308 12.34 14.41 -4.50
CA LEU A 308 12.26 13.62 -5.72
C LEU A 308 11.88 14.55 -6.87
N VAL A 309 12.72 14.61 -7.90
CA VAL A 309 12.58 15.53 -9.03
C VAL A 309 12.49 14.74 -10.34
N LYS A 310 11.30 14.69 -10.92
CA LYS A 310 11.08 14.11 -12.24
C LYS A 310 11.41 15.13 -13.32
N TYR A 311 12.41 14.84 -14.15
CA TYR A 311 12.75 15.68 -15.27
C TYR A 311 11.81 15.49 -16.47
N TYR A 312 11.42 16.58 -17.14
CA TYR A 312 10.64 16.56 -18.37
C TYR A 312 11.06 17.73 -19.29
N PRO A 313 10.82 17.65 -20.61
CA PRO A 313 11.07 18.76 -21.53
C PRO A 313 10.28 20.01 -21.11
N GLY A 314 11.00 21.13 -20.93
CA GLY A 314 10.41 22.36 -20.40
C GLY A 314 10.45 22.50 -18.88
N PHE A 315 11.15 21.62 -18.16
CA PHE A 315 11.36 21.75 -16.71
C PHE A 315 12.09 23.07 -16.40
N ASP A 316 11.54 23.88 -15.51
CA ASP A 316 12.20 25.10 -15.03
C ASP A 316 13.29 24.77 -14.00
N PRO A 317 14.57 24.94 -14.33
CA PRO A 317 15.65 24.58 -13.41
C PRO A 317 15.70 25.44 -12.14
N LYS A 318 15.04 26.62 -12.11
CA LYS A 318 14.94 27.46 -10.91
C LYS A 318 14.24 26.77 -9.73
N ILE A 319 13.48 25.71 -10.00
CA ILE A 319 12.91 24.87 -8.94
C ILE A 319 14.02 24.30 -8.03
N LEU A 320 15.20 23.99 -8.59
CA LEU A 320 16.34 23.52 -7.79
C LEU A 320 16.88 24.60 -6.85
N ASP A 321 16.87 25.89 -7.24
CA ASP A 321 17.26 26.98 -6.34
C ASP A 321 16.34 27.04 -5.12
N HIS A 322 15.04 26.81 -5.32
CA HIS A 322 14.10 26.73 -4.20
C HIS A 322 14.39 25.54 -3.28
N ILE A 323 14.63 24.35 -3.84
CA ILE A 323 14.99 23.15 -3.06
C ILE A 323 16.26 23.42 -2.24
N ILE A 324 17.30 24.01 -2.86
CA ILE A 324 18.56 24.35 -2.20
C ILE A 324 18.34 25.35 -1.05
N SER A 325 17.58 26.43 -1.30
CA SER A 325 17.34 27.49 -0.31
C SER A 325 16.41 27.04 0.83
N SER A 326 15.53 26.08 0.60
CA SER A 326 14.64 25.52 1.61
C SER A 326 15.31 24.48 2.52
N GLY A 327 16.63 24.30 2.43
CA GLY A 327 17.42 23.50 3.37
C GLY A 327 17.40 22.00 3.11
N TYR A 328 16.94 21.54 1.93
CA TYR A 328 17.07 20.15 1.53
C TYR A 328 18.53 19.69 1.54
N LYS A 329 18.76 18.40 1.78
CA LYS A 329 20.08 17.79 1.88
C LYS A 329 20.36 16.80 0.75
N ALA A 330 19.33 16.37 0.06
CA ALA A 330 19.45 15.43 -1.05
C ALA A 330 18.40 15.69 -2.13
N ILE A 331 18.75 15.36 -3.37
CA ILE A 331 17.84 15.33 -4.52
C ILE A 331 18.01 13.99 -5.22
N ILE A 332 16.91 13.28 -5.37
CA ILE A 332 16.81 12.10 -6.21
C ILE A 332 16.16 12.54 -7.53
N PHE A 333 16.87 12.37 -8.63
CA PHE A 333 16.33 12.65 -9.95
C PHE A 333 15.73 11.41 -10.59
N GLU A 334 14.56 11.54 -11.19
CA GLU A 334 14.05 10.64 -12.22
C GLU A 334 14.44 11.19 -13.59
N GLY A 335 15.57 10.74 -14.12
CA GLY A 335 16.05 11.12 -15.44
C GLY A 335 15.40 10.34 -16.57
N THR A 336 15.57 10.79 -17.79
CA THR A 336 15.09 10.07 -18.98
C THR A 336 16.06 8.95 -19.37
N GLY A 337 15.54 7.84 -19.88
CA GLY A 337 16.33 6.74 -20.43
C GLY A 337 17.42 6.25 -19.46
N LEU A 338 18.68 6.34 -19.90
CA LEU A 338 19.84 5.88 -19.13
C LEU A 338 20.28 6.82 -18.00
N GLY A 339 19.45 7.77 -17.59
CA GLY A 339 19.73 8.71 -16.51
C GLY A 339 20.19 10.07 -17.03
N HIS A 340 19.42 10.67 -17.93
CA HIS A 340 19.75 11.97 -18.52
C HIS A 340 18.74 13.04 -18.10
N ILE A 341 19.27 14.28 -17.98
CA ILE A 341 18.50 15.51 -17.83
C ILE A 341 19.07 16.57 -18.77
N GLY A 342 18.28 17.57 -19.13
CA GLY A 342 18.70 18.58 -20.09
C GLY A 342 19.88 19.44 -19.61
N LYS A 343 20.73 19.92 -20.55
CA LYS A 343 21.91 20.77 -20.25
C LYS A 343 21.56 22.03 -19.44
N ILE A 344 20.35 22.55 -19.61
CA ILE A 344 19.81 23.69 -18.82
C ILE A 344 19.84 23.43 -17.29
N MET A 345 19.86 22.18 -16.86
CA MET A 345 19.91 21.78 -15.45
C MET A 345 21.33 21.82 -14.86
N TYR A 346 22.38 21.77 -15.67
CA TYR A 346 23.75 21.51 -15.24
C TYR A 346 24.31 22.56 -14.27
N GLU A 347 24.04 23.85 -14.52
CA GLU A 347 24.42 24.92 -13.60
C GLU A 347 23.80 24.72 -12.22
N TYR A 348 22.52 24.38 -12.16
CA TYR A 348 21.76 24.19 -10.92
C TYR A 348 22.17 22.90 -10.17
N VAL A 349 22.49 21.83 -10.91
CA VAL A 349 23.09 20.60 -10.35
C VAL A 349 24.44 20.92 -9.71
N GLY A 350 25.29 21.70 -10.41
CA GLY A 350 26.57 22.15 -9.87
C GLY A 350 26.43 23.05 -8.63
N LYS A 351 25.42 23.95 -8.60
CA LYS A 351 25.09 24.74 -7.41
C LYS A 351 24.68 23.86 -6.24
N ALA A 352 23.80 22.89 -6.46
CA ALA A 352 23.36 21.94 -5.43
C ALA A 352 24.53 21.15 -4.84
N LYS A 353 25.43 20.62 -5.69
CA LYS A 353 26.64 19.91 -5.24
C LYS A 353 27.58 20.80 -4.43
N LYS A 354 27.82 22.06 -4.88
CA LYS A 354 28.63 23.03 -4.12
C LYS A 354 28.05 23.40 -2.75
N LYS A 355 26.72 23.28 -2.60
CA LYS A 355 26.01 23.47 -1.32
C LYS A 355 25.99 22.19 -0.47
N GLY A 356 26.69 21.13 -0.90
CA GLY A 356 26.83 19.88 -0.16
C GLY A 356 25.64 18.95 -0.23
N LEU A 357 24.76 19.08 -1.23
CA LEU A 357 23.64 18.15 -1.37
C LEU A 357 24.11 16.82 -1.98
N PHE A 358 23.51 15.72 -1.52
CA PHE A 358 23.56 14.44 -2.22
C PHE A 358 22.70 14.51 -3.49
N LEU A 359 23.24 14.01 -4.61
CA LEU A 359 22.54 14.00 -5.91
C LEU A 359 22.51 12.58 -6.46
N GLY A 360 21.33 11.95 -6.46
CA GLY A 360 21.13 10.59 -6.97
C GLY A 360 20.36 10.59 -8.29
N MET A 361 20.73 9.71 -9.22
CA MET A 361 20.04 9.55 -10.51
C MET A 361 19.37 8.19 -10.60
N THR A 362 18.05 8.19 -10.80
CA THR A 362 17.22 7.05 -11.19
C THR A 362 16.67 7.24 -12.60
N SER A 363 15.96 6.25 -13.14
CA SER A 363 15.31 6.37 -14.44
C SER A 363 13.78 6.48 -14.32
N GLN A 364 13.17 7.20 -15.25
CA GLN A 364 11.72 7.20 -15.46
C GLN A 364 11.22 5.89 -16.11
N CYS A 365 12.14 5.14 -16.75
CA CYS A 365 11.83 3.85 -17.31
C CYS A 365 11.54 2.85 -16.19
N ILE A 366 10.48 2.07 -16.34
CA ILE A 366 10.09 1.07 -15.35
C ILE A 366 11.14 -0.03 -15.27
N ASP A 367 11.61 -0.50 -16.42
CA ASP A 367 12.62 -1.54 -16.53
C ASP A 367 13.95 -0.97 -17.03
N GLY A 368 15.02 -1.68 -16.71
CA GLY A 368 16.39 -1.32 -17.07
C GLY A 368 17.14 -0.62 -15.94
N MET A 369 18.28 -0.02 -16.27
CA MET A 369 19.14 0.64 -15.29
C MET A 369 19.76 1.92 -15.82
N VAL A 370 20.10 2.81 -14.92
CA VAL A 370 20.89 4.01 -15.21
C VAL A 370 22.30 3.61 -15.63
N ARG A 371 22.74 4.12 -16.80
CA ARG A 371 24.10 3.91 -17.33
C ARG A 371 24.66 5.23 -17.90
N MET A 372 25.07 6.11 -17.00
CA MET A 372 25.48 7.50 -17.33
C MET A 372 26.82 7.58 -18.07
N THR A 373 27.57 6.49 -18.19
CA THR A 373 28.85 6.45 -18.90
C THR A 373 28.74 6.28 -20.41
N VAL A 374 27.54 6.00 -20.94
CA VAL A 374 27.32 5.69 -22.36
C VAL A 374 27.45 6.97 -23.23
N TYR A 375 26.80 8.05 -22.79
CA TYR A 375 26.78 9.32 -23.54
C TYR A 375 27.56 10.42 -22.82
N GLU A 376 28.04 11.41 -23.60
CA GLU A 376 28.74 12.60 -23.10
C GLU A 376 27.94 13.31 -22.00
N SER A 377 26.65 13.54 -22.24
CA SER A 377 25.74 14.21 -21.28
C SER A 377 25.64 13.50 -19.92
N GLY A 378 25.71 12.17 -19.90
CA GLY A 378 25.76 11.42 -18.64
C GLY A 378 27.11 11.60 -17.93
N ARG A 379 28.21 11.58 -18.67
CA ARG A 379 29.57 11.83 -18.12
C ARG A 379 29.71 13.24 -17.55
N ASP A 380 29.12 14.24 -18.19
CA ASP A 380 29.07 15.61 -17.66
C ASP A 380 28.38 15.65 -16.29
N LEU A 381 27.24 14.97 -16.16
CA LEU A 381 26.53 14.88 -14.87
C LEU A 381 27.34 14.14 -13.80
N LEU A 382 28.05 13.08 -14.17
CA LEU A 382 28.98 12.38 -13.25
C LEU A 382 30.07 13.33 -12.76
N ASN A 383 30.65 14.14 -13.66
CA ASN A 383 31.67 15.15 -13.33
C ASN A 383 31.11 16.24 -12.40
N LEU A 384 29.81 16.54 -12.48
CA LEU A 384 29.11 17.44 -11.56
C LEU A 384 28.76 16.78 -10.21
N GLY A 385 29.14 15.51 -10.02
CA GLY A 385 28.93 14.78 -8.76
C GLY A 385 27.59 14.08 -8.63
N MET A 386 26.90 13.83 -9.75
CA MET A 386 25.70 12.98 -9.80
C MET A 386 26.08 11.50 -9.57
N ILE A 387 25.31 10.79 -8.77
CA ILE A 387 25.53 9.40 -8.43
C ILE A 387 24.47 8.52 -9.08
N PRO A 388 24.86 7.61 -10.00
CA PRO A 388 23.91 6.67 -10.59
C PRO A 388 23.44 5.65 -9.56
N LEU A 389 22.14 5.44 -9.48
CA LEU A 389 21.50 4.51 -8.54
C LEU A 389 21.06 3.18 -9.21
N GLY A 390 21.69 2.83 -10.34
CA GLY A 390 21.50 1.57 -11.04
C GLY A 390 20.05 1.34 -11.47
N ASN A 391 19.48 0.22 -11.07
CA ASN A 391 18.09 -0.14 -11.32
C ASN A 391 17.20 0.00 -10.09
N MET A 392 17.61 0.82 -9.11
CA MET A 392 16.77 1.12 -7.94
C MET A 392 15.51 1.87 -8.38
N VAL A 393 14.37 1.40 -7.91
CA VAL A 393 13.07 2.04 -8.15
C VAL A 393 13.08 3.46 -7.55
N PRO A 394 12.59 4.51 -8.24
CA PRO A 394 12.65 5.89 -7.76
C PRO A 394 12.04 6.10 -6.37
N GLU A 395 10.91 5.45 -6.08
CA GLU A 395 10.27 5.51 -4.76
C GLU A 395 11.17 4.91 -3.68
N THR A 396 11.82 3.78 -3.99
CA THR A 396 12.79 3.14 -3.08
C THR A 396 14.03 4.02 -2.88
N ALA A 397 14.53 4.66 -3.93
CA ALA A 397 15.67 5.58 -3.84
C ALA A 397 15.37 6.79 -2.96
N LEU A 398 14.17 7.36 -3.08
CA LEU A 398 13.70 8.44 -2.20
C LEU A 398 13.68 8.01 -0.74
N VAL A 399 13.05 6.87 -0.46
CA VAL A 399 12.93 6.33 0.92
C VAL A 399 14.30 5.96 1.49
N LYS A 400 15.16 5.32 0.68
CA LYS A 400 16.55 5.01 1.08
C LYS A 400 17.33 6.27 1.42
N ALA A 401 17.17 7.34 0.63
CA ALA A 401 17.83 8.62 0.87
C ALA A 401 17.34 9.27 2.18
N MET A 402 16.03 9.27 2.46
CA MET A 402 15.49 9.74 3.75
C MET A 402 16.03 8.93 4.92
N TRP A 403 16.08 7.62 4.79
CA TRP A 403 16.62 6.72 5.82
C TRP A 403 18.14 6.88 5.98
N ALA A 404 18.90 6.94 4.90
CA ALA A 404 20.33 7.13 4.93
C ALA A 404 20.69 8.46 5.58
N LEU A 405 20.01 9.54 5.20
CA LEU A 405 20.21 10.87 5.79
C LEU A 405 19.89 10.88 7.30
N GLY A 406 18.80 10.21 7.72
CA GLY A 406 18.40 10.12 9.12
C GLY A 406 19.33 9.27 9.99
N ASN A 407 20.21 8.46 9.39
CA ASN A 407 21.14 7.56 10.09
C ASN A 407 22.62 7.83 9.76
N SER A 408 22.93 8.93 9.08
CA SER A 408 24.29 9.37 8.76
C SER A 408 24.67 10.62 9.55
N LYS A 409 25.95 10.81 9.78
CA LYS A 409 26.47 12.03 10.38
C LYS A 409 26.87 13.06 9.33
N THR A 410 27.29 12.60 8.16
CA THR A 410 27.75 13.45 7.04
C THR A 410 27.11 13.01 5.73
N ILE A 411 27.18 13.86 4.71
CA ILE A 411 26.69 13.52 3.35
C ILE A 411 27.58 12.44 2.72
N GLU A 412 28.86 12.37 3.05
CA GLU A 412 29.78 11.33 2.58
C GLU A 412 29.38 9.95 3.14
N ASP A 413 28.93 9.88 4.41
CA ASP A 413 28.41 8.65 4.99
C ASP A 413 27.09 8.24 4.33
N MET A 414 26.19 9.20 4.07
CA MET A 414 24.98 8.97 3.31
C MET A 414 25.28 8.41 1.91
N GLU A 415 26.27 8.98 1.21
CA GLU A 415 26.67 8.52 -0.12
C GLU A 415 27.15 7.07 -0.13
N LYS A 416 27.93 6.65 0.87
CA LYS A 416 28.34 5.25 1.05
C LYS A 416 27.13 4.34 1.20
N ILE A 417 26.21 4.70 2.10
CA ILE A 417 24.97 3.95 2.33
C ILE A 417 24.13 3.85 1.06
N MET A 418 24.00 4.93 0.30
CA MET A 418 23.23 4.94 -0.94
C MET A 418 23.78 4.01 -2.02
N LYS A 419 25.10 3.75 -2.02
CA LYS A 419 25.79 2.82 -2.94
C LYS A 419 25.79 1.36 -2.46
N GLU A 420 25.52 1.09 -1.20
CA GLU A 420 25.49 -0.25 -0.63
C GLU A 420 24.16 -0.95 -0.92
N ASN A 421 24.20 -2.25 -1.30
CA ASN A 421 23.00 -3.07 -1.41
C ASN A 421 22.58 -3.58 -0.02
N ILE A 422 21.55 -2.97 0.56
CA ILE A 422 21.16 -3.18 1.96
C ILE A 422 20.03 -4.19 2.07
N ALA A 423 19.05 -4.10 1.20
CA ALA A 423 17.80 -4.85 1.28
C ALA A 423 17.31 -5.29 -0.13
N MET A 424 18.24 -5.68 -1.01
CA MET A 424 17.97 -6.11 -2.38
C MET A 424 17.38 -5.03 -3.28
N GLU A 425 17.63 -3.76 -2.99
CA GLU A 425 17.16 -2.62 -3.79
C GLU A 425 17.89 -2.46 -5.11
N PHE A 426 19.07 -3.06 -5.24
CA PHE A 426 19.76 -3.28 -6.51
C PHE A 426 19.58 -4.74 -6.95
N SER A 427 19.48 -5.00 -8.24
CA SER A 427 19.71 -6.31 -8.84
C SER A 427 20.96 -6.26 -9.72
N ASP A 428 21.64 -7.36 -9.80
CA ASP A 428 22.83 -7.54 -10.65
C ASP A 428 22.50 -7.43 -12.15
#